data_d28879ba7c67bff429f25463baac3e4e
#
_entry.id   d28879ba7c67bff429f25463baac3e4e
#
_cell.length_a   1.000
_cell.length_b   1.000
_cell.length_c   1.000
_cell.angle_alpha   90.00
_cell.angle_beta   90.00
_cell.angle_gamma   90.00
#
_symmetry.space_group_name_H-M   'P 1'
#
loop_
_entity.id
_entity.type
_entity.pdbx_description
1 polymer ?
#
loop_
_entity_poly.entity_id
_entity_poly.type
_entity_poly.pdbx_seq_one_letter_code
_entity_poly.pdbx_strand_id
1 'polypeptide(L)'
;MSSEGNVKGWHFVTSHTQVLLCIARDPDMRMKDIAETVGITERAAQRIVTDLVEAGYLQRERVGRRNRYVIDETMVMRHPEQSSHAIGELLALLRHGPEDAASPT
;
A
#
# COMPACT_ATOMS: atom_id res chain seq x y z
N MET A 1 10.37 14.30 -15.57
CA MET A 1 10.10 14.36 -15.09
C MET A 1 10.22 14.07 -14.24
N SER A 2 10.18 13.93 -13.83
CA SER A 2 10.20 13.67 -13.08
C SER A 2 9.99 13.88 -12.27
N SER A 3 10.20 13.98 -11.81
CA SER A 3 10.02 14.20 -10.91
C SER A 3 9.10 14.45 -10.68
N GLU A 4 8.65 14.38 -11.22
CA GLU A 4 7.77 14.51 -11.17
C GLU A 4 7.22 14.05 -10.35
N GLY A 5 7.46 13.21 -10.15
CA GLY A 5 6.89 12.69 -9.18
C GLY A 5 6.65 13.47 -8.03
N ASN A 6 7.33 14.30 -7.79
CA ASN A 6 7.19 14.89 -6.69
C ASN A 6 6.47 16.04 -6.82
N VAL A 7 5.48 15.94 -7.30
CA VAL A 7 4.71 16.86 -7.39
C VAL A 7 4.34 17.43 -6.18
N LYS A 8 4.22 18.62 -5.98
CA LYS A 8 4.08 19.15 -4.86
C LYS A 8 2.87 18.98 -4.22
N GLY A 9 2.85 18.46 -3.18
CA GLY A 9 1.79 18.52 -2.25
C GLY A 9 0.66 17.56 -2.37
N TRP A 10 0.45 16.87 -3.44
CA TRP A 10 -0.68 15.97 -3.47
C TRP A 10 -0.53 14.83 -4.46
N HIS A 11 -1.27 13.77 -4.18
CA HIS A 11 -1.28 12.57 -4.99
C HIS A 11 -2.73 12.11 -5.10
N PHE A 12 -3.02 11.37 -6.14
CA PHE A 12 -4.38 10.86 -6.30
C PHE A 12 -4.73 9.78 -5.28
N VAL A 13 -3.76 9.07 -4.75
CA VAL A 13 -4.05 8.07 -3.73
C VAL A 13 -3.28 8.42 -2.48
N THR A 14 -3.81 8.00 -1.35
CA THR A 14 -3.21 8.34 -0.07
C THR A 14 -1.95 7.55 0.20
N SER A 15 -1.19 7.99 1.19
CA SER A 15 -0.03 7.24 1.63
C SER A 15 -0.43 5.86 2.15
N HIS A 16 -1.60 5.73 2.75
CA HIS A 16 -2.08 4.42 3.19
C HIS A 16 -2.22 3.48 2.00
N THR A 17 -2.78 3.96 0.90
CA THR A 17 -2.89 3.13 -0.30
C THR A 17 -1.51 2.78 -0.84
N GLN A 18 -0.57 3.72 -0.82
CA GLN A 18 0.77 3.48 -1.32
C GLN A 18 1.47 2.39 -0.50
N VAL A 19 1.29 2.42 0.82
CA VAL A 19 1.88 1.40 1.68
C VAL A 19 1.28 0.03 1.37
N LEU A 20 -0.04 -0.04 1.18
CA LEU A 20 -0.67 -1.31 0.81
C LEU A 20 -0.14 -1.83 -0.51
N LEU A 21 0.10 -0.94 -1.48
CA LEU A 21 0.63 -1.37 -2.76
C LEU A 21 2.03 -1.94 -2.62
N CYS A 22 2.85 -1.36 -1.76
CA CYS A 22 4.18 -1.89 -1.49
C CYS A 22 4.10 -3.31 -0.93
N ILE A 23 3.21 -3.50 0.04
CA ILE A 23 3.06 -4.81 0.68
C ILE A 23 2.46 -5.83 -0.30
N ALA A 24 1.57 -5.38 -1.17
CA ALA A 24 0.99 -6.27 -2.17
C ALA A 24 2.06 -6.78 -3.12
N ARG A 25 3.04 -5.95 -3.43
CA ARG A 25 4.11 -6.38 -4.30
C ARG A 25 5.11 -7.27 -3.59
N ASP A 26 5.40 -6.97 -2.32
CA ASP A 26 6.43 -7.70 -1.57
C ASP A 26 6.03 -7.71 -0.10
N PRO A 27 5.35 -8.77 0.35
CA PRO A 27 4.91 -8.85 1.75
C PRO A 27 6.04 -8.83 2.76
N ASP A 28 7.26 -9.08 2.31
CA ASP A 28 8.42 -9.08 3.19
C ASP A 28 9.22 -7.78 3.12
N MET A 29 8.69 -6.78 2.45
CA MET A 29 9.41 -5.51 2.30
C MET A 29 9.66 -4.89 3.67
N ARG A 30 10.87 -4.38 3.86
CA ARG A 30 11.23 -3.77 5.13
C ARG A 30 10.61 -2.41 5.24
N MET A 31 10.36 -1.99 6.47
CA MET A 31 9.73 -0.69 6.71
C MET A 31 10.54 0.43 6.08
N LYS A 32 11.85 0.33 6.13
CA LYS A 32 12.71 1.34 5.52
C LYS A 32 12.45 1.45 4.02
N ASP A 33 12.29 0.32 3.36
CA ASP A 33 12.09 0.31 1.91
C ASP A 33 10.69 0.80 1.55
N ILE A 34 9.71 0.48 2.37
CA ILE A 34 8.36 1.00 2.18
C ILE A 34 8.40 2.52 2.26
N ALA A 35 9.07 3.02 3.29
CA ALA A 35 9.14 4.47 3.50
C ALA A 35 9.80 5.17 2.31
N GLU A 36 10.88 4.59 1.81
CA GLU A 36 11.58 5.17 0.68
C GLU A 36 10.71 5.15 -0.58
N THR A 37 10.04 4.05 -0.80
CA THR A 37 9.20 3.92 -1.99
C THR A 37 8.05 4.91 -1.96
N VAL A 38 7.44 5.08 -0.81
CA VAL A 38 6.28 5.97 -0.68
C VAL A 38 6.70 7.43 -0.58
N GLY A 39 7.92 7.68 -0.10
CA GLY A 39 8.40 9.05 0.04
C GLY A 39 8.05 9.66 1.38
N ILE A 40 8.02 8.83 2.42
CA ILE A 40 7.71 9.30 3.78
C ILE A 40 8.80 8.80 4.72
N THR A 41 8.75 9.25 5.95
CA THR A 41 9.70 8.78 6.95
C THR A 41 9.37 7.36 7.37
N GLU A 42 10.35 6.66 7.90
CA GLU A 42 10.12 5.32 8.40
C GLU A 42 9.11 5.33 9.53
N ARG A 43 9.15 6.36 10.37
CA ARG A 43 8.21 6.50 11.46
C ARG A 43 6.79 6.66 10.94
N ALA A 44 6.61 7.47 9.89
CA ALA A 44 5.30 7.63 9.29
C ALA A 44 4.82 6.33 8.68
N ALA A 45 5.72 5.58 8.05
CA ALA A 45 5.36 4.29 7.47
C ALA A 45 4.89 3.33 8.55
N GLN A 46 5.57 3.31 9.69
CA GLN A 46 5.17 2.44 10.80
C GLN A 46 3.81 2.82 11.33
N ARG A 47 3.52 4.10 11.41
CA ARG A 47 2.24 4.56 11.87
C ARG A 47 1.14 4.14 10.92
N ILE A 48 1.39 4.26 9.63
CA ILE A 48 0.41 3.85 8.62
C ILE A 48 0.15 2.35 8.70
N VAL A 49 1.20 1.55 8.85
CA VAL A 49 1.04 0.11 8.99
C VAL A 49 0.20 -0.22 10.22
N THR A 50 0.46 0.47 11.33
CA THR A 50 -0.34 0.27 12.54
C THR A 50 -1.81 0.62 12.29
N ASP A 51 -2.07 1.73 11.61
CA ASP A 51 -3.44 2.10 11.26
C ASP A 51 -4.12 1.00 10.46
N LEU A 52 -3.41 0.44 9.50
CA LEU A 52 -3.97 -0.58 8.62
C LEU A 52 -4.22 -1.89 9.35
N VAL A 53 -3.33 -2.24 10.28
CA VAL A 53 -3.51 -3.43 11.09
C VAL A 53 -4.72 -3.26 12.00
N GLU A 54 -4.82 -2.11 12.64
CA GLU A 54 -5.91 -1.87 13.57
C GLU A 54 -7.26 -1.80 12.87
N ALA A 55 -7.26 -1.33 11.62
CA ALA A 55 -8.50 -1.26 10.86
C ALA A 55 -8.86 -2.59 10.18
N GLY A 56 -7.99 -3.58 10.27
CA GLY A 56 -8.30 -4.90 9.72
C GLY A 56 -7.86 -5.14 8.29
N TYR A 57 -7.19 -4.17 7.67
CA TYR A 57 -6.73 -4.36 6.30
C TYR A 57 -5.46 -5.20 6.21
N LEU A 58 -4.67 -5.22 7.29
CA LEU A 58 -3.43 -5.98 7.33
C LEU A 58 -3.42 -6.88 8.54
N GLN A 59 -2.83 -8.07 8.37
CA GLN A 59 -2.51 -8.92 9.49
C GLN A 59 -1.01 -9.05 9.56
N ARG A 60 -0.47 -9.01 10.77
CA ARG A 60 0.95 -9.14 10.96
C ARG A 60 1.25 -10.58 11.32
N GLU A 61 2.17 -11.19 10.59
CA GLU A 61 2.63 -12.54 10.88
C GLU A 61 4.09 -12.48 11.23
N ARG A 62 4.51 -13.31 12.18
CA ARG A 62 5.91 -13.38 12.55
C ARG A 62 6.54 -14.52 11.81
N VAL A 63 7.60 -14.27 11.07
CA VAL A 63 8.32 -15.29 10.35
C VAL A 63 9.77 -15.15 10.76
N GLY A 64 10.21 -16.05 11.66
CA GLY A 64 11.54 -15.90 12.25
C GLY A 64 11.60 -14.61 13.05
N ARG A 65 12.56 -13.77 12.71
CA ARG A 65 12.72 -12.49 13.40
C ARG A 65 12.06 -11.34 12.67
N ARG A 66 11.38 -11.63 11.58
CA ARG A 66 10.82 -10.58 10.75
C ARG A 66 9.31 -10.61 10.83
N ASN A 67 8.71 -9.46 10.58
CA ASN A 67 7.28 -9.39 10.40
C ASN A 67 6.97 -9.48 8.94
N ARG A 68 5.91 -10.18 8.62
CA ARG A 68 5.39 -10.26 7.29
C ARG A 68 3.94 -9.82 7.36
N TYR A 69 3.49 -9.11 6.36
CA TYR A 69 2.14 -8.56 6.38
C TYR A 69 1.29 -9.20 5.30
N VAL A 70 0.06 -9.53 5.66
CA VAL A 70 -0.89 -10.13 4.75
C VAL A 70 -2.07 -9.19 4.63
N ILE A 71 -2.48 -8.88 3.41
CA ILE A 71 -3.59 -7.97 3.17
C ILE A 71 -4.88 -8.74 3.12
N ASP A 72 -5.89 -8.25 3.83
CA ASP A 72 -7.24 -8.81 3.71
C ASP A 72 -7.92 -8.04 2.59
N GLU A 73 -7.88 -8.58 1.40
CA GLU A 73 -8.40 -7.89 0.22
C GLU A 73 -9.91 -7.82 0.19
N THR A 74 -10.58 -8.54 1.07
CA THR A 74 -12.04 -8.50 1.12
C THR A 74 -12.58 -7.37 1.98
N MET A 75 -11.71 -6.69 2.74
CA MET A 75 -12.17 -5.58 3.57
C MET A 75 -12.62 -4.44 2.68
N VAL A 76 -13.79 -3.88 3.00
CA VAL A 76 -14.33 -2.79 2.21
C VAL A 76 -13.67 -1.48 2.61
N MET A 77 -13.69 -0.54 1.69
CA MET A 77 -13.11 0.77 1.94
C MET A 77 -13.93 1.51 2.99
N ARG A 78 -13.27 2.41 3.70
CA ARG A 78 -13.85 2.98 4.91
C ARG A 78 -14.87 4.07 4.65
N HIS A 79 -14.67 4.86 3.63
CA HIS A 79 -15.58 5.96 3.38
C HIS A 79 -16.90 5.42 2.82
N PRO A 80 -18.05 5.89 3.29
CA PRO A 80 -19.33 5.35 2.83
C PRO A 80 -19.50 5.37 1.32
N GLU A 81 -18.90 6.34 0.66
CA GLU A 81 -19.01 6.43 -0.79
C GLU A 81 -18.36 5.26 -1.51
N GLN A 82 -17.37 4.64 -0.89
CA GLN A 82 -16.67 3.52 -1.51
C GLN A 82 -16.88 2.21 -0.77
N SER A 83 -17.74 2.19 0.24
CA SER A 83 -17.84 1.02 1.09
C SER A 83 -18.46 -0.19 0.43
N SER A 84 -18.98 -0.06 -0.79
CA SER A 84 -19.45 -1.22 -1.53
C SER A 84 -18.31 -1.91 -2.28
N HIS A 85 -17.10 -1.36 -2.21
CA HIS A 85 -15.96 -1.93 -2.92
C HIS A 85 -14.93 -2.40 -1.93
N ALA A 86 -14.42 -3.61 -2.14
CA ALA A 86 -13.36 -4.14 -1.30
C ALA A 86 -12.03 -3.50 -1.68
N ILE A 87 -11.13 -3.43 -0.70
CA ILE A 87 -9.83 -2.82 -0.92
C ILE A 87 -9.05 -3.56 -2.02
N GLY A 88 -9.29 -4.86 -2.15
CA GLY A 88 -8.61 -5.62 -3.19
C GLY A 88 -8.91 -5.14 -4.59
N GLU A 89 -10.08 -4.56 -4.81
CA GLU A 89 -10.42 -4.02 -6.12
C GLU A 89 -9.53 -2.85 -6.48
N LEU A 90 -9.31 -1.97 -5.51
CA LEU A 90 -8.45 -0.81 -5.73
C LEU A 90 -7.01 -1.26 -5.95
N LEU A 91 -6.55 -2.20 -5.15
CA LEU A 91 -5.18 -2.67 -5.26
C LEU A 91 -4.96 -3.38 -6.60
N ALA A 92 -5.94 -4.15 -7.06
CA ALA A 92 -5.83 -4.83 -8.34
C ALA A 92 -5.68 -3.84 -9.47
N LEU A 93 -6.41 -2.74 -9.39
CA LEU A 93 -6.33 -1.71 -10.40
C LEU A 93 -4.96 -1.04 -10.42
N LEU A 94 -4.37 -0.82 -9.26
CA LEU A 94 -3.18 0.01 -9.17
C LEU A 94 -1.88 -0.76 -9.08
N ARG A 95 -1.93 -2.11 -8.91
CA ARG A 95 -0.69 -2.79 -8.67
C ARG A 95 0.06 -3.18 -9.93
N HIS A 96 -0.48 -2.92 -11.09
CA HIS A 96 0.26 -3.15 -12.31
C HIS A 96 1.10 -1.93 -12.59
N GLY A 97 2.40 -2.14 -12.72
CA GLY A 97 3.30 -1.05 -13.04
C GLY A 97 3.31 -0.76 -14.53
N PRO A 98 4.11 0.18 -14.94
CA PRO A 98 4.17 0.54 -16.35
C PRO A 98 4.49 -0.62 -17.26
N GLU A 99 5.28 -1.56 -16.80
CA GLU A 99 5.60 -2.72 -17.59
C GLU A 99 4.40 -3.55 -17.84
N ASP A 100 3.58 -3.76 -16.82
CA ASP A 100 2.38 -4.54 -16.99
C ASP A 100 1.40 -3.83 -17.87
N ALA A 101 1.32 -2.54 -17.74
CA ALA A 101 0.41 -1.77 -18.54
C ALA A 101 0.79 -1.83 -20.00
N ALA A 102 2.04 -1.95 -20.29
CA ALA A 102 2.49 -2.03 -21.65
C ALA A 102 2.35 -3.41 -22.24
N SER A 103 2.06 -4.40 -21.43
CA SER A 103 1.99 -5.73 -21.89
C SER A 103 0.73 -5.92 -22.65
N PRO A 104 0.79 -6.51 -23.75
CA PRO A 104 -0.35 -6.70 -24.53
C PRO A 104 -1.12 -7.68 -23.94
N THR A 105 -1.52 -7.95 -23.39
CA THR A 105 -2.23 -8.93 -22.91
C THR A 105 -2.87 -9.35 -23.26
#